data_c83ae6d1fa026955fd0850783f85dc00
#
_entry.id   c83ae6d1fa026955fd0850783f85dc00
#
_cell.length_a   1.000
_cell.length_b   1.000
_cell.length_c   1.000
_cell.angle_alpha   90.00
_cell.angle_beta   90.00
_cell.angle_gamma   90.00
#
_symmetry.space_group_name_H-M   'P 1'
#
loop_
_entity.id
_entity.type
_entity.pdbx_description
1 polymer ?
#
loop_
_entity_poly.entity_id
_entity_poly.type
_entity_poly.pdbx_seq_one_letter_code
_entity_poly.pdbx_strand_id
1 'polypeptide(L)'
;MSDPPPRDETIAWAMVMEAYGRDWDETFDNRAGYFTQEFWYLLILATIAHWRERPMTMSQACHAMKSGSNRTREERIKRAVDDGYLIKSRGDEDGRNALVLPTPRLESLIVGHLERTLTAVKAVVIRD
;
A
#
# COMPACT_ATOMS: atom_id res chain seq x y z
N MET A 1 31.78 -3.52 19.53
CA MET A 1 31.27 -2.77 18.38
C MET A 1 31.27 -3.68 17.15
N SER A 2 30.12 -3.87 16.55
CA SER A 2 30.04 -4.74 15.35
C SER A 2 30.52 -3.97 14.12
N ASP A 3 31.11 -4.68 13.19
CA ASP A 3 31.52 -4.11 11.93
C ASP A 3 30.28 -3.70 11.12
N PRO A 4 30.36 -2.64 10.29
CA PRO A 4 29.27 -2.32 9.39
C PRO A 4 29.07 -3.44 8.37
N PRO A 5 27.86 -3.63 7.84
CA PRO A 5 27.63 -4.63 6.79
C PRO A 5 28.52 -4.34 5.57
N PRO A 6 28.92 -5.37 4.82
CA PRO A 6 29.65 -5.16 3.58
C PRO A 6 28.93 -4.19 2.65
N ARG A 7 29.69 -3.33 1.95
CA ARG A 7 29.10 -2.32 1.06
C ARG A 7 28.27 -2.93 -0.06
N ASP A 8 28.69 -4.08 -0.60
CA ASP A 8 27.97 -4.75 -1.67
C ASP A 8 26.60 -5.27 -1.24
N GLU A 9 26.47 -5.76 0.00
CA GLU A 9 25.16 -6.14 0.53
C GLU A 9 24.25 -4.93 0.72
N THR A 10 24.80 -3.85 1.22
CA THR A 10 24.05 -2.61 1.40
C THR A 10 23.56 -2.07 0.07
N ILE A 11 24.41 -2.10 -0.97
CA ILE A 11 24.03 -1.68 -2.32
C ILE A 11 22.93 -2.59 -2.87
N ALA A 12 23.08 -3.91 -2.75
CA ALA A 12 22.07 -4.84 -3.24
C ALA A 12 20.71 -4.59 -2.60
N TRP A 13 20.69 -4.36 -1.28
CA TRP A 13 19.44 -4.07 -0.58
C TRP A 13 18.84 -2.73 -1.03
N ALA A 14 19.68 -1.70 -1.18
CA ALA A 14 19.23 -0.39 -1.67
C ALA A 14 18.62 -0.51 -3.07
N MET A 15 19.18 -1.35 -3.94
CA MET A 15 18.64 -1.58 -5.29
C MET A 15 17.28 -2.28 -5.23
N VAL A 16 17.07 -3.19 -4.26
CA VAL A 16 15.76 -3.81 -4.04
C VAL A 16 14.72 -2.76 -3.62
N MET A 17 15.10 -1.87 -2.71
CA MET A 17 14.20 -0.81 -2.26
C MET A 17 13.87 0.17 -3.40
N GLU A 18 14.85 0.48 -4.21
CA GLU A 18 14.64 1.36 -5.36
C GLU A 18 13.71 0.71 -6.38
N ALA A 19 13.91 -0.58 -6.68
CA ALA A 19 13.05 -1.33 -7.59
C ALA A 19 11.61 -1.43 -7.05
N TYR A 20 11.45 -1.56 -5.74
CA TYR A 20 10.15 -1.54 -5.08
C TYR A 20 9.40 -0.24 -5.36
N GLY A 21 10.06 0.89 -5.20
CA GLY A 21 9.44 2.19 -5.45
C GLY A 21 9.02 2.36 -6.91
N ARG A 22 9.87 1.96 -7.85
CA ARG A 22 9.55 2.02 -9.27
C ARG A 22 8.40 1.11 -9.65
N ASP A 23 8.36 -0.09 -9.09
CA ASP A 23 7.28 -1.04 -9.36
C ASP A 23 5.94 -0.48 -8.87
N TRP A 24 5.92 0.15 -7.69
CA TRP A 24 4.71 0.82 -7.19
C TRP A 24 4.23 1.89 -8.17
N ASP A 25 5.14 2.74 -8.61
CA ASP A 25 4.82 3.83 -9.53
C ASP A 25 4.25 3.28 -10.85
N GLU A 26 4.90 2.28 -11.43
CA GLU A 26 4.42 1.63 -12.66
C GLU A 26 3.08 0.92 -12.46
N THR A 27 2.88 0.30 -11.30
CA THR A 27 1.64 -0.39 -10.95
C THR A 27 0.45 0.57 -11.04
N PHE A 28 0.65 1.82 -10.68
CA PHE A 28 -0.39 2.85 -10.71
C PHE A 28 -0.24 3.82 -11.89
N ASP A 29 0.31 3.33 -13.01
CA ASP A 29 0.42 4.06 -14.27
C ASP A 29 1.17 5.39 -14.15
N ASN A 30 2.18 5.44 -13.27
CA ASN A 30 2.99 6.64 -13.01
C ASN A 30 2.16 7.85 -12.58
N ARG A 31 1.03 7.62 -11.91
CA ARG A 31 0.22 8.69 -11.34
C ARG A 31 0.94 9.25 -10.12
N ALA A 32 1.49 10.44 -10.25
CA ALA A 32 2.30 11.07 -9.20
C ALA A 32 1.59 11.13 -7.84
N GLY A 33 0.27 11.32 -7.85
CA GLY A 33 -0.50 11.42 -6.60
C GLY A 33 -0.55 10.13 -5.78
N TYR A 34 -0.27 8.99 -6.39
CA TYR A 34 -0.23 7.71 -5.68
C TYR A 34 1.17 7.30 -5.22
N PHE A 35 2.20 8.03 -5.63
CA PHE A 35 3.56 7.76 -5.21
C PHE A 35 3.85 8.47 -3.88
N THR A 36 3.13 8.07 -2.84
CA THR A 36 3.31 8.59 -1.49
C THR A 36 3.16 7.46 -0.50
N GLN A 37 3.78 7.61 0.67
CA GLN A 37 3.64 6.61 1.73
C GLN A 37 2.20 6.52 2.24
N GLU A 38 1.46 7.62 2.23
CA GLU A 38 0.07 7.64 2.69
C GLU A 38 -0.81 6.75 1.83
N PHE A 39 -0.68 6.82 0.50
CA PHE A 39 -1.41 5.91 -0.38
C PHE A 39 -0.89 4.48 -0.27
N TRP A 40 0.41 4.29 -0.07
CA TRP A 40 0.95 2.97 0.16
C TRP A 40 0.32 2.33 1.42
N TYR A 41 0.32 3.06 2.53
CA TYR A 41 -0.32 2.57 3.76
C TYR A 41 -1.80 2.27 3.52
N LEU A 42 -2.53 3.20 2.91
CA LEU A 42 -3.96 3.04 2.68
C LEU A 42 -4.26 1.79 1.84
N LEU A 43 -3.65 1.69 0.66
CA LEU A 43 -4.00 0.64 -0.30
C LEU A 43 -3.49 -0.73 0.14
N ILE A 44 -2.28 -0.81 0.68
CA ILE A 44 -1.72 -2.08 1.18
C ILE A 44 -2.50 -2.56 2.40
N LEU A 45 -2.73 -1.69 3.38
CA LEU A 45 -3.39 -2.11 4.62
C LEU A 45 -4.86 -2.45 4.41
N ALA A 46 -5.55 -1.71 3.53
CA ALA A 46 -6.93 -2.04 3.18
C ALA A 46 -7.00 -3.43 2.52
N THR A 47 -6.06 -3.75 1.65
CA THR A 47 -6.01 -5.04 0.96
C THR A 47 -5.69 -6.17 1.94
N ILE A 48 -4.70 -5.98 2.80
CA ILE A 48 -4.34 -6.98 3.82
C ILE A 48 -5.52 -7.23 4.77
N ALA A 49 -6.17 -6.17 5.22
CA ALA A 49 -7.32 -6.29 6.12
C ALA A 49 -8.46 -7.09 5.49
N HIS A 50 -8.70 -6.85 4.20
CA HIS A 50 -9.68 -7.60 3.43
C HIS A 50 -9.31 -9.09 3.35
N TRP A 51 -8.05 -9.40 3.06
CA TRP A 51 -7.58 -10.79 2.99
C TRP A 51 -7.65 -11.51 4.34
N ARG A 52 -7.54 -10.76 5.43
CA ARG A 52 -7.69 -11.30 6.80
C ARG A 52 -9.14 -11.39 7.25
N GLU A 53 -10.07 -11.05 6.38
CA GLU A 53 -11.51 -11.04 6.67
C GLU A 53 -11.90 -10.09 7.80
N ARG A 54 -11.12 -9.02 7.97
CA ARG A 54 -11.37 -7.95 8.94
C ARG A 54 -11.17 -6.60 8.27
N PRO A 55 -12.07 -6.23 7.33
CA PRO A 55 -11.90 -4.99 6.58
C PRO A 55 -11.86 -3.77 7.50
N MET A 56 -11.10 -2.75 7.09
CA MET A 56 -10.95 -1.54 7.86
C MET A 56 -12.20 -0.67 7.80
N THR A 57 -12.54 -0.04 8.92
CA THR A 57 -13.52 1.05 8.95
C THR A 57 -12.88 2.31 8.35
N MET A 58 -13.72 3.30 8.02
CA MET A 58 -13.22 4.62 7.58
C MET A 58 -12.25 5.23 8.59
N SER A 59 -12.57 5.13 9.88
CA SER A 59 -11.71 5.66 10.93
C SER A 59 -10.36 4.97 10.96
N GLN A 60 -10.33 3.64 10.84
CA GLN A 60 -9.09 2.87 10.81
C GLN A 60 -8.25 3.22 9.58
N ALA A 61 -8.91 3.38 8.42
CA ALA A 61 -8.21 3.74 7.17
C ALA A 61 -7.57 5.13 7.30
N CYS A 62 -8.29 6.10 7.85
CA CYS A 62 -7.75 7.43 8.10
C CYS A 62 -6.55 7.37 9.05
N HIS A 63 -6.66 6.60 10.12
CA HIS A 63 -5.59 6.46 11.11
C HIS A 63 -4.34 5.80 10.52
N ALA A 64 -4.53 4.86 9.59
CA ALA A 64 -3.42 4.16 8.94
C ALA A 64 -2.53 5.08 8.11
N MET A 65 -3.08 6.17 7.59
CA MET A 65 -2.33 7.10 6.74
C MET A 65 -1.39 8.05 7.48
N LYS A 66 -1.42 8.12 8.77
CA LYS A 66 -0.48 8.88 9.63
C LYS A 66 -0.39 10.40 9.43
N SER A 67 -0.37 10.91 8.21
CA SER A 67 -0.17 12.35 7.99
C SER A 67 -1.40 13.01 7.37
N GLY A 68 -1.53 14.31 7.62
CA GLY A 68 -2.63 15.11 7.12
C GLY A 68 -3.76 15.24 8.13
N SER A 69 -4.64 16.21 7.89
CA SER A 69 -5.86 16.36 8.66
C SER A 69 -6.84 15.24 8.33
N ASN A 70 -7.89 15.08 9.13
CA ASN A 70 -8.94 14.13 8.83
C ASN A 70 -9.57 14.40 7.46
N ARG A 71 -9.77 15.67 7.12
CA ARG A 71 -10.29 16.05 5.82
C ARG A 71 -9.39 15.57 4.68
N THR A 72 -8.09 15.79 4.79
CA THR A 72 -7.12 15.36 3.79
C THR A 72 -7.12 13.84 3.64
N ARG A 73 -7.17 13.12 4.76
CA ARG A 73 -7.21 11.66 4.76
C ARG A 73 -8.49 11.14 4.10
N GLU A 74 -9.62 11.73 4.40
CA GLU A 74 -10.89 11.35 3.80
C GLU A 74 -10.90 11.66 2.29
N GLU A 75 -10.29 12.76 1.87
CA GLU A 75 -10.15 13.11 0.46
C GLU A 75 -9.29 12.08 -0.29
N ARG A 76 -8.24 11.56 0.34
CA ARG A 76 -7.41 10.50 -0.26
C ARG A 76 -8.23 9.23 -0.46
N ILE A 77 -9.03 8.84 0.51
CA ILE A 77 -9.91 7.66 0.39
C ILE A 77 -10.92 7.90 -0.73
N LYS A 78 -11.54 9.07 -0.77
CA LYS A 78 -12.49 9.42 -1.82
C LYS A 78 -11.85 9.35 -3.20
N ARG A 79 -10.63 9.86 -3.33
CA ARG A 79 -9.89 9.79 -4.59
C ARG A 79 -9.67 8.35 -5.03
N ALA A 80 -9.25 7.49 -4.12
CA ALA A 80 -9.03 6.08 -4.43
C ALA A 80 -10.33 5.38 -4.81
N VAL A 81 -11.45 5.75 -4.19
CA VAL A 81 -12.78 5.23 -4.58
C VAL A 81 -13.15 5.72 -5.97
N ASP A 82 -12.99 7.01 -6.24
CA ASP A 82 -13.32 7.60 -7.54
C ASP A 82 -12.48 7.00 -8.67
N ASP A 83 -11.22 6.67 -8.36
CA ASP A 83 -10.30 6.08 -9.35
C ASP A 83 -10.47 4.56 -9.51
N GLY A 84 -11.39 3.95 -8.78
CA GLY A 84 -11.70 2.53 -8.91
C GLY A 84 -10.78 1.58 -8.18
N TYR A 85 -10.04 2.06 -7.17
CA TYR A 85 -9.16 1.21 -6.37
C TYR A 85 -9.80 0.74 -5.08
N LEU A 86 -10.67 1.54 -4.49
CA LEU A 86 -11.35 1.19 -3.25
C LEU A 86 -12.86 1.25 -3.42
N ILE A 87 -13.54 0.50 -2.57
CA ILE A 87 -14.99 0.54 -2.40
C ILE A 87 -15.25 1.00 -0.99
N LYS A 88 -16.14 1.98 -0.84
CA LYS A 88 -16.65 2.36 0.46
C LYS A 88 -18.02 1.71 0.62
N SER A 89 -18.14 0.76 1.54
CA SER A 89 -19.41 0.12 1.80
C SER A 89 -20.32 1.07 2.55
N ARG A 90 -21.62 0.82 2.49
CA ARG A 90 -22.53 1.51 3.38
C ARG A 90 -22.29 0.98 4.80
N GLY A 91 -22.13 1.92 5.72
CA GLY A 91 -22.10 1.58 7.12
C GLY A 91 -23.52 1.57 7.70
N ASP A 92 -23.62 1.87 8.97
CA ASP A 92 -24.91 2.10 9.65
C ASP A 92 -25.59 3.32 9.05
N GLU A 93 -26.85 3.58 9.47
CA GLU A 93 -27.65 4.71 8.98
C GLU A 93 -26.89 6.04 9.04
N ASP A 94 -26.02 6.22 10.01
CA ASP A 94 -25.21 7.43 10.17
C ASP A 94 -23.81 7.32 9.51
N GLY A 95 -23.50 6.22 8.85
CA GLY A 95 -22.25 6.04 8.12
C GLY A 95 -21.03 5.78 8.99
N ARG A 96 -21.17 5.65 10.30
CA ARG A 96 -20.03 5.51 11.21
C ARG A 96 -19.23 4.23 11.00
N ASN A 97 -19.89 3.16 10.60
CA ASN A 97 -19.27 1.84 10.43
C ASN A 97 -19.05 1.50 8.95
N ALA A 98 -18.94 2.52 8.09
CA ALA A 98 -18.60 2.27 6.70
C ALA A 98 -17.23 1.58 6.62
N LEU A 99 -17.12 0.61 5.71
CA LEU A 99 -15.91 -0.16 5.51
C LEU A 99 -15.21 0.27 4.23
N VAL A 100 -13.88 0.15 4.23
CA VAL A 100 -13.05 0.42 3.08
C VAL A 100 -12.49 -0.90 2.57
N LEU A 101 -12.80 -1.22 1.31
CA LEU A 101 -12.47 -2.51 0.71
C LEU A 101 -11.71 -2.29 -0.60
N PRO A 102 -10.75 -3.16 -0.93
CA PRO A 102 -10.13 -3.09 -2.25
C PRO A 102 -11.12 -3.57 -3.32
N THR A 103 -11.04 -2.96 -4.49
CA THR A 103 -11.73 -3.50 -5.66
C THR A 103 -10.96 -4.72 -6.17
N PRO A 104 -11.59 -5.60 -6.97
CA PRO A 104 -10.84 -6.68 -7.63
C PRO A 104 -9.67 -6.16 -8.47
N ARG A 105 -9.84 -4.97 -9.09
CA ARG A 105 -8.76 -4.32 -9.83
C ARG A 105 -7.58 -4.00 -8.93
N LEU A 106 -7.82 -3.42 -7.76
CA LEU A 106 -6.74 -3.12 -6.81
C LEU A 106 -6.08 -4.41 -6.32
N GLU A 107 -6.86 -5.43 -5.98
CA GLU A 107 -6.27 -6.70 -5.53
C GLU A 107 -5.29 -7.27 -6.55
N SER A 108 -5.67 -7.27 -7.83
CA SER A 108 -4.78 -7.75 -8.90
C SER A 108 -3.51 -6.93 -8.98
N LEU A 109 -3.61 -5.60 -8.89
CA LEU A 109 -2.46 -4.71 -8.94
C LEU A 109 -1.53 -4.94 -7.75
N ILE A 110 -2.08 -5.07 -6.56
CA ILE A 110 -1.31 -5.29 -5.33
C ILE A 110 -0.64 -6.66 -5.36
N VAL A 111 -1.35 -7.71 -5.76
CA VAL A 111 -0.76 -9.05 -5.88
C VAL A 111 0.43 -9.03 -6.83
N GLY A 112 0.28 -8.44 -8.02
CA GLY A 112 1.37 -8.36 -9.00
C GLY A 112 2.57 -7.59 -8.44
N HIS A 113 2.33 -6.44 -7.80
CA HIS A 113 3.37 -5.64 -7.16
C HIS A 113 4.12 -6.44 -6.10
N LEU A 114 3.38 -7.09 -5.19
CA LEU A 114 3.99 -7.86 -4.10
C LEU A 114 4.75 -9.08 -4.62
N GLU A 115 4.23 -9.78 -5.63
CA GLU A 115 4.94 -10.92 -6.21
C GLU A 115 6.27 -10.52 -6.86
N ARG A 116 6.28 -9.43 -7.63
CA ARG A 116 7.50 -8.94 -8.28
C ARG A 116 8.53 -8.48 -7.25
N THR A 117 8.09 -7.75 -6.24
CA THR A 117 8.99 -7.25 -5.20
C THR A 117 9.49 -8.37 -4.30
N LEU A 118 8.65 -9.35 -3.99
CA LEU A 118 9.07 -10.54 -3.23
C LEU A 118 10.14 -11.31 -3.98
N THR A 119 9.98 -11.49 -5.29
CA THR A 119 10.99 -12.15 -6.12
C THR A 119 12.34 -11.42 -6.03
N ALA A 120 12.32 -10.09 -6.11
CA ALA A 120 13.53 -9.29 -5.99
C ALA A 120 14.18 -9.43 -4.61
N VAL A 121 13.36 -9.45 -3.55
CA VAL A 121 13.86 -9.64 -2.18
C VAL A 121 14.50 -11.02 -2.02
N LYS A 122 13.85 -12.06 -2.49
CA LYS A 122 14.37 -13.43 -2.40
C LYS A 122 15.72 -13.58 -3.11
N ALA A 123 15.89 -12.90 -4.24
CA ALA A 123 17.16 -12.94 -4.98
C ALA A 123 18.33 -12.37 -4.18
N VAL A 124 18.07 -11.48 -3.24
CA VAL A 124 19.10 -10.88 -2.38
C VAL A 124 19.26 -11.63 -1.07
N VAL A 125 18.16 -12.04 -0.45
CA VAL A 125 18.15 -12.61 0.91
C VAL A 125 18.49 -14.10 0.89
N ILE A 126 17.99 -14.85 -0.10
CA ILE A 126 18.21 -16.30 -0.20
C ILE A 126 19.34 -16.55 -1.20
N ARG A 127 20.57 -16.36 -0.72
CA ARG A 127 21.76 -16.70 -1.49
C ARG A 127 22.35 -17.99 -0.95
N ASP A 128 22.63 -18.90 -1.84
CA ASP A 128 23.35 -20.11 -1.51
C ASP A 128 24.84 -19.84 -1.30
#